data_688c5e09c7a585ebbc5840c9087c590a
#
_entry.id   688c5e09c7a585ebbc5840c9087c590a
#
_cell.length_a   1.000
_cell.length_b   1.000
_cell.length_c   1.000
_cell.angle_alpha   90.00
_cell.angle_beta   90.00
_cell.angle_gamma   90.00
#
_symmetry.space_group_name_H-M   'P 1'
#
loop_
_entity.id
_entity.type
_entity.pdbx_description
1 polymer ?
#
loop_
_entity_poly.entity_id
_entity_poly.type
_entity_poly.pdbx_seq_one_letter_code
_entity_poly.pdbx_strand_id
1 'polypeptide(L)'
;MIFGTNGNNRMTKLAGALVLTLAAASSAHAAIQVGGGATLPALGYVGNVTHRLNSAPTSTSLFGAYKTVFANNGASYCQTGSGAGKNILAGVSGTNVQNGCPDGSATPTGFGATTVGRTTLTQPNFAASDSPLSSTDYSNYVTGRGASRPLQFPAVAGGIAVVYRNDNSTTTLNLTTAQVCGIFSGTITTWSALGQPLPISGNDTLQVVFRSDGSGTSFGLSNFLSANCPADGAGHHFITDQAFSNAVSQYGLPGSTWSGQSGNANVVNAIVNGTTDGFIGYAEAANALAVAGNIATVNGKSPTADLGDATNHKLAISSSDVVYNNAISGVDSNGRPIVSPISGAPTTSCIALVKPDAYATLAPSVSGYPIVAVSYLLGNSQGNGTDATDTRNLLGAPYNASVVAATKTIGAGKGLAFLSAPITQTQINGCVIN
;
A
#
# COMPACT_ATOMS: atom_id res chain seq x y z
N MET A 1 -102.21 -14.64 -24.60
CA MET A 1 -101.82 -15.78 -25.44
C MET A 1 -100.36 -15.75 -25.72
N ILE A 2 -99.68 -16.72 -25.24
CA ILE A 2 -98.62 -17.51 -25.79
C ILE A 2 -97.17 -17.02 -25.50
N PHE A 3 -96.53 -17.75 -24.64
CA PHE A 3 -95.23 -18.44 -24.59
C PHE A 3 -94.03 -17.60 -25.05
N GLY A 4 -93.07 -17.38 -24.31
CA GLY A 4 -92.32 -18.10 -23.28
C GLY A 4 -91.14 -18.85 -23.86
N THR A 5 -89.96 -18.63 -23.77
CA THR A 5 -88.86 -19.62 -23.58
C THR A 5 -87.66 -19.02 -22.91
N ASN A 6 -87.30 -19.60 -21.77
CA ASN A 6 -86.10 -19.46 -21.04
C ASN A 6 -84.88 -19.94 -21.89
N GLY A 7 -83.84 -19.14 -21.93
CA GLY A 7 -82.51 -19.55 -22.36
C GLY A 7 -81.50 -19.28 -21.29
N ASN A 8 -81.22 -20.26 -20.43
CA ASN A 8 -80.13 -20.24 -19.46
C ASN A 8 -78.77 -20.33 -20.15
N ASN A 9 -78.02 -19.23 -20.22
CA ASN A 9 -76.62 -19.26 -20.56
C ASN A 9 -75.79 -19.10 -19.28
N ARG A 10 -75.33 -20.22 -18.80
CA ARG A 10 -74.31 -20.29 -17.76
C ARG A 10 -72.96 -19.86 -18.39
N MET A 11 -72.56 -18.62 -18.15
CA MET A 11 -71.18 -18.21 -18.37
C MET A 11 -70.30 -18.73 -17.23
N THR A 12 -69.55 -19.76 -17.52
CA THR A 12 -68.47 -20.24 -16.68
C THR A 12 -67.40 -19.20 -16.67
N LYS A 13 -67.27 -18.49 -15.56
CA LYS A 13 -66.08 -17.58 -15.33
C LYS A 13 -64.86 -18.45 -15.01
N LEU A 14 -63.97 -18.67 -15.99
CA LEU A 14 -62.61 -19.10 -15.73
C LEU A 14 -61.88 -17.93 -15.07
N ALA A 15 -61.74 -18.00 -13.75
CA ALA A 15 -60.80 -17.17 -13.03
C ALA A 15 -59.41 -17.74 -13.23
N GLY A 16 -58.67 -17.21 -14.22
CA GLY A 16 -57.24 -17.45 -14.39
C GLY A 16 -56.48 -16.75 -13.28
N ALA A 17 -56.08 -17.49 -12.25
CA ALA A 17 -55.14 -17.00 -11.27
C ALA A 17 -53.75 -16.86 -11.94
N LEU A 18 -53.40 -15.65 -12.36
CA LEU A 18 -52.07 -15.29 -12.76
C LEU A 18 -51.20 -15.19 -11.51
N VAL A 19 -50.56 -16.29 -11.13
CA VAL A 19 -49.52 -16.26 -10.08
C VAL A 19 -48.33 -15.52 -10.68
N LEU A 20 -48.23 -14.21 -10.41
CA LEU A 20 -46.99 -13.47 -10.56
C LEU A 20 -46.01 -14.00 -9.50
N THR A 21 -45.17 -14.96 -9.88
CA THR A 21 -43.93 -15.22 -9.14
C THR A 21 -43.02 -13.98 -9.36
N LEU A 22 -43.09 -13.01 -8.43
CA LEU A 22 -41.98 -12.09 -8.22
C LEU A 22 -40.79 -12.97 -7.83
N ALA A 23 -39.96 -13.33 -8.80
CA ALA A 23 -38.59 -13.68 -8.50
C ALA A 23 -37.98 -12.42 -7.88
N ALA A 24 -37.96 -12.38 -6.55
CA ALA A 24 -37.05 -11.48 -5.85
C ALA A 24 -35.66 -11.88 -6.33
N ALA A 25 -35.17 -11.18 -7.36
CA ALA A 25 -33.76 -11.12 -7.61
C ALA A 25 -33.16 -10.52 -6.33
N SER A 26 -32.88 -11.39 -5.33
CA SER A 26 -31.91 -11.03 -4.32
C SER A 26 -30.70 -10.64 -5.12
N SER A 27 -30.41 -9.33 -5.23
CA SER A 27 -29.09 -8.85 -5.56
C SER A 27 -28.21 -9.54 -4.53
N ALA A 28 -27.57 -10.64 -4.93
CA ALA A 28 -26.51 -11.22 -4.14
C ALA A 28 -25.48 -10.11 -4.05
N HIS A 29 -25.53 -9.35 -2.95
CA HIS A 29 -24.48 -8.40 -2.65
C HIS A 29 -23.20 -9.23 -2.67
N ALA A 30 -22.32 -8.91 -3.60
CA ALA A 30 -21.03 -9.56 -3.66
C ALA A 30 -20.38 -9.46 -2.28
N ALA A 31 -19.79 -10.55 -1.83
CA ALA A 31 -19.21 -10.62 -0.49
C ALA A 31 -18.07 -9.60 -0.33
N ILE A 32 -17.76 -9.22 0.92
CA ILE A 32 -16.66 -8.30 1.21
C ILE A 32 -15.37 -8.75 0.51
N GLN A 33 -14.67 -7.86 -0.18
CA GLN A 33 -13.38 -8.13 -0.78
C GLN A 33 -12.31 -8.26 0.32
N VAL A 34 -11.48 -9.28 0.27
CA VAL A 34 -10.46 -9.56 1.30
C VAL A 34 -9.07 -9.34 0.72
N GLY A 35 -8.30 -8.50 1.37
CA GLY A 35 -6.92 -8.25 1.00
C GLY A 35 -6.10 -7.59 2.09
N GLY A 36 -4.89 -7.19 1.75
CA GLY A 36 -3.97 -6.56 2.69
C GLY A 36 -2.58 -6.39 2.08
N GLY A 37 -1.61 -6.11 2.93
CA GLY A 37 -0.23 -5.94 2.50
C GLY A 37 0.39 -4.67 3.07
N ALA A 38 0.84 -3.78 2.19
CA ALA A 38 1.54 -2.56 2.52
C ALA A 38 0.90 -1.77 3.68
N THR A 39 1.71 -1.29 4.60
CA THR A 39 1.23 -0.46 5.72
C THR A 39 1.21 1.03 5.37
N LEU A 40 1.98 1.45 4.36
CA LEU A 40 2.07 2.85 3.93
C LEU A 40 0.71 3.44 3.49
N PRO A 41 -0.08 2.80 2.62
CA PRO A 41 -1.32 3.38 2.13
C PRO A 41 -2.51 3.20 3.10
N ALA A 42 -2.33 2.52 4.24
CA ALA A 42 -3.43 2.07 5.09
C ALA A 42 -4.37 3.19 5.52
N LEU A 43 -3.84 4.37 5.93
CA LEU A 43 -4.69 5.51 6.27
C LEU A 43 -5.55 5.96 5.08
N GLY A 44 -4.96 6.02 3.88
CA GLY A 44 -5.69 6.35 2.66
C GLY A 44 -6.68 5.28 2.23
N TYR A 45 -6.33 4.00 2.39
CA TYR A 45 -7.17 2.89 1.95
C TYR A 45 -8.35 2.64 2.89
N VAL A 46 -8.14 2.68 4.20
CA VAL A 46 -9.17 2.31 5.19
C VAL A 46 -9.49 3.39 6.21
N GLY A 47 -8.72 4.47 6.27
CA GLY A 47 -8.96 5.60 7.19
C GLY A 47 -8.54 5.36 8.63
N ASN A 48 -7.90 4.22 8.92
CA ASN A 48 -7.47 3.84 10.26
C ASN A 48 -6.17 3.01 10.19
N VAL A 49 -5.26 3.24 11.13
CA VAL A 49 -3.98 2.52 11.26
C VAL A 49 -3.74 1.94 12.65
N THR A 50 -4.70 2.06 13.58
CA THR A 50 -4.55 1.60 14.97
C THR A 50 -4.64 0.09 15.12
N HIS A 51 -5.31 -0.58 14.20
CA HIS A 51 -5.44 -2.04 14.14
C HIS A 51 -4.95 -2.57 12.81
N ARG A 52 -4.34 -3.75 12.81
CA ARG A 52 -3.87 -4.40 11.58
C ARG A 52 -5.02 -4.78 10.65
N LEU A 53 -6.09 -5.37 11.20
CA LEU A 53 -7.28 -5.72 10.42
C LEU A 53 -8.31 -4.60 10.49
N ASN A 54 -8.64 -4.04 9.34
CA ASN A 54 -9.73 -3.09 9.17
C ASN A 54 -10.79 -3.70 8.26
N SER A 55 -11.96 -4.02 8.81
CA SER A 55 -13.10 -4.58 8.08
C SER A 55 -14.21 -3.55 7.79
N ALA A 56 -14.08 -2.35 8.35
CA ALA A 56 -15.03 -1.25 8.19
C ALA A 56 -14.30 0.05 7.82
N PRO A 57 -13.81 0.19 6.57
CA PRO A 57 -13.16 1.41 6.10
C PRO A 57 -14.04 2.64 6.29
N THR A 58 -13.45 3.78 6.67
CA THR A 58 -14.17 5.04 6.80
C THR A 58 -14.71 5.49 5.45
N SER A 59 -15.87 6.17 5.41
CA SER A 59 -16.54 6.56 4.17
C SER A 59 -15.68 7.46 3.25
N THR A 60 -14.72 8.18 3.82
CA THR A 60 -13.80 9.07 3.09
C THR A 60 -12.49 8.39 2.70
N SER A 61 -12.28 7.12 3.07
CA SER A 61 -11.14 6.31 2.61
C SER A 61 -11.39 5.76 1.20
N LEU A 62 -10.32 5.31 0.53
CA LEU A 62 -10.43 4.74 -0.81
C LEU A 62 -11.44 3.58 -0.86
N PHE A 63 -11.36 2.65 0.11
CA PHE A 63 -12.25 1.48 0.14
C PHE A 63 -13.64 1.80 0.67
N GLY A 64 -13.80 2.83 1.52
CA GLY A 64 -15.10 3.34 1.91
C GLY A 64 -15.83 4.04 0.76
N ALA A 65 -15.13 4.87 0.00
CA ALA A 65 -15.67 5.51 -1.21
C ALA A 65 -15.96 4.47 -2.31
N TYR A 66 -15.08 3.47 -2.51
CA TYR A 66 -15.32 2.34 -3.40
C TYR A 66 -16.63 1.62 -3.05
N LYS A 67 -16.84 1.29 -1.77
CA LYS A 67 -18.08 0.67 -1.29
C LYS A 67 -19.32 1.51 -1.66
N THR A 68 -19.24 2.82 -1.45
CA THR A 68 -20.37 3.74 -1.71
C THR A 68 -20.64 3.91 -3.19
N VAL A 69 -19.58 4.13 -4.00
CA VAL A 69 -19.71 4.40 -5.44
C VAL A 69 -20.22 3.18 -6.21
N PHE A 70 -19.76 1.99 -5.83
CA PHE A 70 -20.15 0.73 -6.50
C PHE A 70 -21.29 -0.02 -5.79
N ALA A 71 -21.84 0.52 -4.70
CA ALA A 71 -22.95 -0.05 -3.93
C ALA A 71 -22.76 -1.54 -3.57
N ASN A 72 -21.55 -1.90 -3.07
CA ASN A 72 -21.17 -3.26 -2.71
C ASN A 72 -20.85 -3.42 -1.21
N ASN A 73 -20.34 -4.58 -0.78
CA ASN A 73 -19.99 -4.84 0.61
C ASN A 73 -18.63 -4.27 1.05
N GLY A 74 -17.92 -3.59 0.14
CA GLY A 74 -16.62 -2.97 0.44
C GLY A 74 -15.47 -3.97 0.51
N ALA A 75 -14.41 -3.57 1.21
CA ALA A 75 -13.20 -4.37 1.35
C ALA A 75 -12.68 -4.35 2.79
N SER A 76 -12.10 -5.46 3.24
CA SER A 76 -11.26 -5.52 4.43
C SER A 76 -9.80 -5.40 4.05
N TYR A 77 -8.99 -4.90 4.96
CA TYR A 77 -7.56 -4.69 4.75
C TYR A 77 -6.74 -5.12 5.97
N CYS A 78 -5.80 -6.04 5.75
CA CYS A 78 -4.85 -6.47 6.76
C CYS A 78 -3.47 -5.86 6.50
N GLN A 79 -2.93 -5.11 7.43
CA GLN A 79 -1.62 -4.46 7.35
C GLN A 79 -0.50 -5.47 7.65
N THR A 80 -0.05 -6.25 6.67
CA THR A 80 0.98 -7.29 6.83
C THR A 80 2.39 -6.83 6.48
N GLY A 81 2.54 -5.68 5.82
CA GLY A 81 3.74 -5.29 5.09
C GLY A 81 3.73 -5.80 3.65
N SER A 82 4.48 -5.13 2.77
CA SER A 82 4.48 -5.39 1.32
C SER A 82 4.95 -6.81 0.97
N GLY A 83 6.03 -7.26 1.60
CA GLY A 83 6.59 -8.59 1.34
C GLY A 83 5.62 -9.72 1.71
N ALA A 84 5.06 -9.69 2.91
CA ALA A 84 4.07 -10.66 3.35
C ALA A 84 2.78 -10.58 2.50
N GLY A 85 2.34 -9.38 2.12
CA GLY A 85 1.19 -9.19 1.25
C GLY A 85 1.34 -9.88 -0.10
N LYS A 86 2.50 -9.74 -0.74
CA LYS A 86 2.85 -10.44 -2.00
C LYS A 86 2.90 -11.95 -1.83
N ASN A 87 3.48 -12.45 -0.74
CA ASN A 87 3.56 -13.88 -0.44
C ASN A 87 2.16 -14.50 -0.22
N ILE A 88 1.27 -13.82 0.51
CA ILE A 88 -0.10 -14.29 0.74
C ILE A 88 -0.88 -14.29 -0.59
N LEU A 89 -0.75 -13.24 -1.41
CA LEU A 89 -1.37 -13.19 -2.73
C LEU A 89 -0.89 -14.34 -3.61
N ALA A 90 0.42 -14.61 -3.60
CA ALA A 90 1.04 -15.68 -4.35
C ALA A 90 0.70 -17.09 -3.83
N GLY A 91 0.23 -17.23 -2.60
CA GLY A 91 0.01 -18.54 -1.98
C GLY A 91 1.29 -19.29 -1.64
N VAL A 92 2.33 -18.55 -1.23
CA VAL A 92 3.59 -19.13 -0.78
C VAL A 92 3.37 -20.06 0.42
N SER A 93 4.12 -21.15 0.52
CA SER A 93 4.01 -22.10 1.62
C SER A 93 4.06 -21.41 2.99
N GLY A 94 3.18 -21.80 3.91
CA GLY A 94 3.01 -21.19 5.22
C GLY A 94 2.07 -19.98 5.23
N THR A 95 1.62 -19.49 4.07
CA THR A 95 0.63 -18.41 3.97
C THR A 95 -0.73 -18.95 3.54
N ASN A 96 -1.81 -18.35 4.08
CA ASN A 96 -3.18 -18.67 3.68
C ASN A 96 -4.07 -17.45 3.93
N VAL A 97 -4.92 -17.07 2.98
CA VAL A 97 -5.85 -15.95 3.12
C VAL A 97 -6.72 -16.05 4.39
N GLN A 98 -7.01 -17.27 4.85
CA GLN A 98 -7.81 -17.58 6.05
C GLN A 98 -7.06 -17.31 7.37
N ASN A 99 -5.72 -17.36 7.37
CA ASN A 99 -4.93 -17.11 8.57
C ASN A 99 -5.26 -15.74 9.15
N GLY A 100 -5.24 -15.64 10.49
CA GLY A 100 -5.60 -14.42 11.20
C GLY A 100 -4.69 -13.23 10.87
N CYS A 101 -5.20 -12.04 11.14
CA CYS A 101 -4.50 -10.77 11.04
C CYS A 101 -4.48 -10.09 12.42
N PRO A 102 -3.81 -10.68 13.43
CA PRO A 102 -3.80 -10.14 14.79
C PRO A 102 -2.91 -8.90 14.89
N ASP A 103 -3.25 -8.02 15.82
CA ASP A 103 -2.35 -6.96 16.27
C ASP A 103 -1.08 -7.56 16.93
N GLY A 104 -0.03 -6.77 17.05
CA GLY A 104 1.21 -7.17 17.71
C GLY A 104 2.44 -7.09 16.80
N SER A 105 3.56 -7.67 17.23
CA SER A 105 4.86 -7.55 16.55
C SER A 105 5.08 -8.57 15.43
N ALA A 106 4.43 -9.75 15.50
CA ALA A 106 4.57 -10.77 14.47
C ALA A 106 3.92 -10.35 13.14
N THR A 107 4.58 -10.64 12.03
CA THR A 107 4.01 -10.41 10.69
C THR A 107 2.91 -11.44 10.42
N PRO A 108 1.68 -11.03 10.07
CA PRO A 108 0.61 -11.97 9.73
C PRO A 108 0.93 -12.80 8.49
N THR A 109 0.47 -14.05 8.48
CA THR A 109 0.60 -14.99 7.35
C THR A 109 -0.69 -15.13 6.55
N GLY A 110 -1.69 -14.31 6.83
CA GLY A 110 -2.98 -14.26 6.13
C GLY A 110 -3.63 -12.90 6.24
N PHE A 111 -4.81 -12.76 5.63
CA PHE A 111 -5.58 -11.52 5.63
C PHE A 111 -6.84 -11.57 6.51
N GLY A 112 -6.99 -12.63 7.31
CA GLY A 112 -8.11 -12.75 8.23
C GLY A 112 -9.45 -12.99 7.54
N ALA A 113 -9.49 -13.71 6.41
CA ALA A 113 -10.73 -13.96 5.67
C ALA A 113 -11.80 -14.61 6.54
N THR A 114 -11.46 -15.55 7.40
CA THR A 114 -12.37 -16.17 8.37
C THR A 114 -12.98 -15.13 9.31
N THR A 115 -12.19 -14.17 9.80
CA THR A 115 -12.66 -13.13 10.72
C THR A 115 -13.72 -12.22 10.11
N VAL A 116 -13.68 -12.03 8.79
CA VAL A 116 -14.66 -11.21 8.06
C VAL A 116 -15.74 -12.05 7.36
N GLY A 117 -15.91 -13.30 7.75
CA GLY A 117 -16.99 -14.17 7.27
C GLY A 117 -16.74 -14.81 5.90
N ARG A 118 -15.52 -14.75 5.35
CA ARG A 118 -15.14 -15.32 4.05
C ARG A 118 -14.47 -16.69 4.20
N THR A 119 -15.13 -17.63 4.88
CA THR A 119 -14.57 -18.93 5.29
C THR A 119 -14.22 -19.87 4.14
N THR A 120 -14.78 -19.66 2.95
CA THR A 120 -14.53 -20.51 1.75
C THR A 120 -13.55 -19.86 0.75
N LEU A 121 -13.04 -18.66 1.03
CA LEU A 121 -12.14 -17.97 0.12
C LEU A 121 -10.77 -18.69 0.10
N THR A 122 -10.32 -19.11 -1.09
CA THR A 122 -9.06 -19.86 -1.27
C THR A 122 -7.89 -19.02 -1.68
N GLN A 123 -8.16 -17.82 -2.19
CA GLN A 123 -7.14 -16.82 -2.55
C GLN A 123 -7.63 -15.41 -2.19
N PRO A 124 -6.74 -14.45 -1.89
CA PRO A 124 -7.14 -13.06 -1.68
C PRO A 124 -7.77 -12.45 -2.93
N ASN A 125 -8.72 -11.54 -2.76
CA ASN A 125 -9.25 -10.78 -3.88
C ASN A 125 -8.22 -9.77 -4.41
N PHE A 126 -7.41 -9.19 -3.50
CA PHE A 126 -6.37 -8.24 -3.84
C PHE A 126 -5.23 -8.29 -2.80
N ALA A 127 -4.13 -7.61 -3.13
CA ALA A 127 -3.12 -7.23 -2.16
C ALA A 127 -2.64 -5.81 -2.42
N ALA A 128 -1.79 -5.27 -1.55
CA ALA A 128 -1.10 -4.00 -1.78
C ALA A 128 0.38 -4.10 -1.44
N SER A 129 1.20 -3.38 -2.20
CA SER A 129 2.65 -3.35 -2.01
C SER A 129 3.23 -1.99 -2.39
N ASP A 130 4.12 -1.45 -1.56
CA ASP A 130 4.85 -0.20 -1.86
C ASP A 130 6.19 -0.47 -2.53
N SER A 131 6.46 -1.73 -2.87
CA SER A 131 7.52 -2.15 -3.78
C SER A 131 6.90 -2.85 -4.97
N PRO A 132 7.35 -2.60 -6.20
CA PRO A 132 6.86 -3.33 -7.36
C PRO A 132 7.19 -4.82 -7.25
N LEU A 133 6.50 -5.65 -8.04
CA LEU A 133 6.83 -7.07 -8.16
C LEU A 133 8.29 -7.23 -8.60
N SER A 134 9.01 -8.13 -7.92
CA SER A 134 10.28 -8.64 -8.40
C SER A 134 10.07 -9.86 -9.30
N SER A 135 11.12 -10.28 -10.02
CA SER A 135 11.10 -11.51 -10.79
C SER A 135 10.85 -12.72 -9.90
N THR A 136 11.36 -12.70 -8.66
CA THR A 136 11.09 -13.73 -7.64
C THR A 136 9.62 -13.72 -7.21
N ASP A 137 9.03 -12.54 -6.95
CA ASP A 137 7.60 -12.42 -6.61
C ASP A 137 6.72 -13.01 -7.72
N TYR A 138 7.04 -12.70 -8.98
CA TYR A 138 6.32 -13.24 -10.14
C TYR A 138 6.43 -14.78 -10.21
N SER A 139 7.64 -15.33 -10.04
CA SER A 139 7.87 -16.77 -10.05
C SER A 139 7.14 -17.50 -8.92
N ASN A 140 7.18 -16.93 -7.71
CA ASN A 140 6.44 -17.45 -6.55
C ASN A 140 4.93 -17.45 -6.81
N TYR A 141 4.42 -16.38 -7.44
CA TYR A 141 3.00 -16.31 -7.78
C TYR A 141 2.60 -17.39 -8.80
N VAL A 142 3.34 -17.55 -9.88
CA VAL A 142 3.07 -18.58 -10.90
C VAL A 142 3.13 -19.97 -10.31
N THR A 143 4.09 -20.24 -9.41
CA THR A 143 4.20 -21.50 -8.68
C THR A 143 2.99 -21.77 -7.79
N GLY A 144 2.53 -20.78 -7.03
CA GLY A 144 1.45 -20.96 -6.07
C GLY A 144 0.04 -20.86 -6.67
N ARG A 145 -0.13 -20.16 -7.82
CA ARG A 145 -1.46 -19.89 -8.45
C ARG A 145 -1.63 -20.53 -9.83
N GLY A 146 -0.67 -21.30 -10.32
CA GLY A 146 -0.79 -22.08 -11.55
C GLY A 146 -1.09 -21.22 -12.80
N ALA A 147 -2.30 -21.37 -13.36
CA ALA A 147 -2.69 -20.67 -14.60
C ALA A 147 -2.96 -19.17 -14.41
N SER A 148 -3.22 -18.70 -13.18
CA SER A 148 -3.40 -17.28 -12.89
C SER A 148 -2.09 -16.51 -13.06
N ARG A 149 -2.19 -15.20 -13.28
CA ARG A 149 -1.05 -14.28 -13.33
C ARG A 149 -1.28 -13.13 -12.34
N PRO A 150 -0.23 -12.59 -11.72
CA PRO A 150 -0.39 -11.46 -10.86
C PRO A 150 -0.72 -10.22 -11.69
N LEU A 151 -1.56 -9.36 -11.14
CA LEU A 151 -1.87 -8.04 -11.66
C LEU A 151 -1.19 -7.01 -10.78
N GLN A 152 -0.75 -5.89 -11.36
CA GLN A 152 -0.15 -4.79 -10.62
C GLN A 152 -0.52 -3.45 -11.26
N PHE A 153 -1.09 -2.55 -10.45
CA PHE A 153 -1.44 -1.20 -10.88
C PHE A 153 -0.99 -0.18 -9.83
N PRO A 154 -0.23 0.87 -10.20
CA PRO A 154 0.16 1.92 -9.26
C PRO A 154 -1.08 2.67 -8.78
N ALA A 155 -1.25 2.86 -7.50
CA ALA A 155 -2.48 3.40 -6.91
C ALA A 155 -2.28 4.77 -6.26
N VAL A 156 -1.36 4.86 -5.30
CA VAL A 156 -1.08 6.09 -4.55
C VAL A 156 0.43 6.23 -4.33
N ALA A 157 0.88 7.47 -4.14
CA ALA A 157 2.20 7.77 -3.59
C ALA A 157 2.09 8.10 -2.11
N GLY A 158 3.11 7.78 -1.33
CA GLY A 158 3.23 8.13 0.08
C GLY A 158 4.58 8.76 0.41
N GLY A 159 4.57 9.81 1.24
CA GLY A 159 5.76 10.39 1.81
C GLY A 159 6.33 9.52 2.91
N ILE A 160 7.62 9.23 2.84
CA ILE A 160 8.33 8.48 3.89
C ILE A 160 8.98 9.49 4.82
N ALA A 161 8.40 9.63 6.01
CA ALA A 161 8.86 10.56 7.03
C ALA A 161 10.09 10.02 7.77
N VAL A 162 11.03 10.89 8.10
CA VAL A 162 11.97 10.65 9.18
C VAL A 162 11.27 11.07 10.48
N VAL A 163 10.99 10.08 11.32
CA VAL A 163 10.29 10.25 12.59
C VAL A 163 11.32 10.28 13.72
N TYR A 164 11.16 11.17 14.68
CA TYR A 164 12.13 11.30 15.76
C TYR A 164 11.48 11.66 17.09
N ARG A 165 12.24 11.42 18.17
CA ARG A 165 11.95 11.92 19.50
C ARG A 165 13.23 12.42 20.16
N ASN A 166 13.28 13.71 20.40
CA ASN A 166 14.24 14.38 21.25
C ASN A 166 13.45 15.42 22.05
N ASP A 167 13.12 15.10 23.29
CA ASP A 167 12.20 15.90 24.09
C ASP A 167 12.81 17.24 24.56
N ASN A 168 14.11 17.43 24.37
CA ASN A 168 14.80 18.68 24.60
C ASN A 168 14.86 19.60 23.36
N SER A 169 14.46 19.10 22.19
CA SER A 169 14.38 19.91 20.95
C SER A 169 13.13 20.79 20.97
N THR A 170 13.31 22.10 20.83
CA THR A 170 12.22 23.09 20.82
C THR A 170 11.76 23.45 19.41
N THR A 171 12.44 22.96 18.37
CA THR A 171 12.15 23.25 16.97
C THR A 171 12.01 21.97 16.15
N THR A 172 11.23 22.03 15.08
CA THR A 172 11.14 20.90 14.14
C THR A 172 12.50 20.62 13.53
N LEU A 173 12.94 19.37 13.58
CA LEU A 173 14.18 18.92 12.95
C LEU A 173 14.06 19.08 11.43
N ASN A 174 15.03 19.80 10.85
CA ASN A 174 15.17 19.95 9.41
C ASN A 174 16.47 19.30 8.95
N LEU A 175 16.36 18.21 8.20
CA LEU A 175 17.49 17.44 7.72
C LEU A 175 17.83 17.81 6.27
N THR A 176 19.10 17.92 5.98
CA THR A 176 19.58 17.90 4.59
C THR A 176 19.62 16.46 4.07
N THR A 177 19.63 16.28 2.75
CA THR A 177 19.87 14.95 2.14
C THR A 177 21.14 14.29 2.67
N ALA A 178 22.23 15.05 2.83
CA ALA A 178 23.50 14.54 3.37
C ALA A 178 23.36 14.03 4.82
N GLN A 179 22.57 14.72 5.65
CA GLN A 179 22.29 14.25 7.03
C GLN A 179 21.43 12.98 7.04
N VAL A 180 20.41 12.89 6.16
CA VAL A 180 19.64 11.64 5.99
C VAL A 180 20.56 10.49 5.58
N CYS A 181 21.44 10.71 4.59
CA CYS A 181 22.45 9.74 4.19
C CYS A 181 23.35 9.34 5.37
N GLY A 182 23.84 10.32 6.14
CA GLY A 182 24.74 10.10 7.28
C GLY A 182 24.08 9.30 8.42
N ILE A 183 22.81 9.56 8.71
CA ILE A 183 22.06 8.80 9.74
C ILE A 183 21.95 7.33 9.32
N PHE A 184 21.52 7.07 8.09
CA PHE A 184 21.25 5.69 7.65
C PHE A 184 22.49 4.93 7.16
N SER A 185 23.63 5.60 6.93
CA SER A 185 24.94 4.94 6.74
C SER A 185 25.71 4.75 8.06
N GLY A 186 25.20 5.29 9.18
CA GLY A 186 25.88 5.23 10.47
C GLY A 186 27.09 6.17 10.58
N THR A 187 27.29 7.12 9.67
CA THR A 187 28.36 8.15 9.76
C THR A 187 27.94 9.29 10.69
N ILE A 188 26.64 9.52 10.89
CA ILE A 188 26.08 10.41 11.91
C ILE A 188 25.44 9.54 12.96
N THR A 189 26.02 9.53 14.16
CA THR A 189 25.62 8.66 15.27
C THR A 189 25.16 9.43 16.52
N THR A 190 25.15 10.76 16.47
CA THR A 190 24.84 11.61 17.62
C THR A 190 23.88 12.75 17.25
N TRP A 191 23.09 13.19 18.23
CA TRP A 191 22.21 14.35 18.12
C TRP A 191 22.96 15.64 17.93
N SER A 192 24.10 15.79 18.63
CA SER A 192 24.99 16.96 18.49
C SER A 192 25.53 17.10 17.06
N ALA A 193 25.81 16.00 16.34
CA ALA A 193 26.23 16.04 14.94
C ALA A 193 25.11 16.52 14.00
N LEU A 194 23.85 16.45 14.42
CA LEU A 194 22.71 17.05 13.70
C LEU A 194 22.46 18.50 14.11
N GLY A 195 23.29 19.09 14.98
CA GLY A 195 23.07 20.42 15.53
C GLY A 195 21.89 20.52 16.50
N GLN A 196 21.49 19.39 17.09
CA GLN A 196 20.39 19.32 18.05
C GLN A 196 20.91 19.29 19.49
N PRO A 197 20.11 19.76 20.48
CA PRO A 197 20.44 19.60 21.88
C PRO A 197 20.50 18.11 22.24
N LEU A 198 21.23 17.80 23.33
CA LEU A 198 21.20 16.46 23.92
C LEU A 198 19.78 16.09 24.31
N PRO A 199 19.35 14.85 24.09
CA PRO A 199 18.10 14.34 24.66
C PRO A 199 18.01 14.53 26.17
N ILE A 200 16.80 14.57 26.73
CA ILE A 200 16.60 14.72 28.18
C ILE A 200 17.26 13.56 28.95
N SER A 201 17.33 12.38 28.34
CA SER A 201 18.08 11.23 28.88
C SER A 201 19.56 11.49 29.09
N GLY A 202 20.13 12.56 28.51
CA GLY A 202 21.56 12.89 28.54
C GLY A 202 22.42 12.03 27.61
N ASN A 203 21.81 11.10 26.85
CA ASN A 203 22.52 10.25 25.90
C ASN A 203 22.52 10.91 24.50
N ASP A 204 23.69 11.30 24.01
CA ASP A 204 23.85 11.92 22.67
C ASP A 204 23.68 10.92 21.52
N THR A 205 23.70 9.62 21.79
CA THR A 205 23.66 8.59 20.75
C THR A 205 22.29 8.52 20.07
N LEU A 206 22.28 8.55 18.73
CA LEU A 206 21.07 8.26 17.95
C LEU A 206 20.67 6.79 18.09
N GLN A 207 19.46 6.54 18.59
CA GLN A 207 18.85 5.21 18.62
C GLN A 207 17.99 5.05 17.37
N VAL A 208 18.43 4.22 16.42
CA VAL A 208 17.75 4.10 15.13
C VAL A 208 16.70 2.99 15.14
N VAL A 209 15.45 3.32 14.79
CA VAL A 209 14.36 2.35 14.67
C VAL A 209 14.06 2.11 13.19
N PHE A 210 14.08 0.85 12.77
CA PHE A 210 13.88 0.47 11.37
C PHE A 210 12.84 -0.63 11.19
N ARG A 211 12.40 -0.87 9.97
CA ARG A 211 11.48 -1.95 9.61
C ARG A 211 12.22 -3.28 9.53
N SER A 212 11.84 -4.24 10.38
CA SER A 212 12.39 -5.60 10.39
C SER A 212 11.65 -6.58 9.46
N ASP A 213 10.46 -6.21 8.99
CA ASP A 213 9.66 -6.97 8.05
C ASP A 213 9.98 -6.58 6.59
N GLY A 214 9.53 -7.40 5.62
CA GLY A 214 9.59 -7.07 4.20
C GLY A 214 8.70 -5.88 3.88
N SER A 215 9.30 -4.69 3.77
CA SER A 215 8.63 -3.39 3.79
C SER A 215 8.80 -2.62 2.49
N GLY A 216 7.68 -2.21 1.89
CA GLY A 216 7.71 -1.26 0.78
C GLY A 216 8.16 0.14 1.21
N THR A 217 7.93 0.54 2.47
CA THR A 217 8.50 1.78 3.03
C THR A 217 10.03 1.72 3.06
N SER A 218 10.60 0.56 3.44
CA SER A 218 12.05 0.33 3.35
C SER A 218 12.55 0.36 1.90
N PHE A 219 11.80 -0.24 0.97
CA PHE A 219 12.12 -0.18 -0.45
C PHE A 219 12.15 1.28 -0.96
N GLY A 220 11.13 2.09 -0.63
CA GLY A 220 11.07 3.49 -1.05
C GLY A 220 12.19 4.33 -0.44
N LEU A 221 12.49 4.17 0.87
CA LEU A 221 13.60 4.86 1.52
C LEU A 221 14.93 4.43 0.91
N SER A 222 15.20 3.14 0.79
CA SER A 222 16.46 2.64 0.22
C SER A 222 16.63 3.01 -1.25
N ASN A 223 15.52 3.11 -2.01
CA ASN A 223 15.52 3.65 -3.37
C ASN A 223 15.98 5.12 -3.42
N PHE A 224 15.50 5.94 -2.48
CA PHE A 224 15.97 7.32 -2.32
C PHE A 224 17.45 7.36 -1.92
N LEU A 225 17.85 6.57 -0.92
CA LEU A 225 19.22 6.56 -0.39
C LEU A 225 20.23 6.12 -1.48
N SER A 226 19.95 5.03 -2.19
CA SER A 226 20.85 4.53 -3.26
C SER A 226 20.96 5.49 -4.44
N ALA A 227 19.95 6.36 -4.67
CA ALA A 227 19.99 7.35 -5.75
C ALA A 227 20.67 8.66 -5.38
N ASN A 228 20.62 9.05 -4.09
CA ASN A 228 21.00 10.41 -3.67
C ASN A 228 22.19 10.45 -2.72
N CYS A 229 22.61 9.31 -2.15
CA CYS A 229 23.73 9.23 -1.24
C CYS A 229 24.98 8.75 -2.00
N PRO A 230 26.08 9.51 -1.98
CA PRO A 230 27.33 9.05 -2.60
C PRO A 230 27.87 7.83 -1.86
N ALA A 231 28.62 6.98 -2.57
CA ALA A 231 29.40 5.95 -1.92
C ALA A 231 30.44 6.59 -0.97
N ASP A 232 30.76 5.90 0.12
CA ASP A 232 31.78 6.34 1.04
C ASP A 232 33.21 6.12 0.47
N GLY A 233 34.23 6.53 1.23
CA GLY A 233 35.64 6.38 0.81
C GLY A 233 36.10 4.93 0.63
N ALA A 234 35.36 3.94 1.15
CA ALA A 234 35.59 2.51 0.96
C ALA A 234 34.77 1.91 -0.20
N GLY A 235 33.91 2.73 -0.83
CA GLY A 235 33.03 2.31 -1.92
C GLY A 235 31.70 1.70 -1.45
N HIS A 236 31.39 1.76 -0.16
CA HIS A 236 30.09 1.28 0.35
C HIS A 236 28.97 2.20 -0.14
N HIS A 237 27.85 1.60 -0.52
CA HIS A 237 26.65 2.30 -0.99
C HIS A 237 25.39 1.61 -0.49
N PHE A 238 24.27 2.33 -0.51
CA PHE A 238 22.97 1.77 -0.16
C PHE A 238 22.47 0.84 -1.27
N ILE A 239 21.78 -0.24 -0.86
CA ILE A 239 21.14 -1.18 -1.78
C ILE A 239 19.62 -0.98 -1.69
N THR A 240 18.92 -0.83 -2.79
CA THR A 240 17.45 -0.78 -2.80
C THR A 240 16.87 -2.15 -2.49
N ASP A 241 16.25 -2.29 -1.31
CA ASP A 241 15.68 -3.57 -0.85
C ASP A 241 14.47 -3.33 0.07
N GLN A 242 13.56 -4.29 0.14
CA GLN A 242 12.45 -4.34 1.10
C GLN A 242 12.93 -4.71 2.52
N ALA A 243 13.98 -5.49 2.65
CA ALA A 243 14.65 -5.77 3.92
C ALA A 243 15.66 -4.66 4.20
N PHE A 244 15.36 -3.79 5.15
CA PHE A 244 16.22 -2.63 5.43
C PHE A 244 17.63 -3.04 5.89
N SER A 245 17.76 -4.18 6.56
CA SER A 245 19.07 -4.75 6.90
C SER A 245 19.95 -5.02 5.67
N ASN A 246 19.35 -5.43 4.55
CA ASN A 246 20.08 -5.59 3.29
C ASN A 246 20.46 -4.23 2.71
N ALA A 247 19.57 -3.23 2.82
CA ALA A 247 19.81 -1.90 2.28
C ALA A 247 21.05 -1.21 2.86
N VAL A 248 21.39 -1.51 4.12
CA VAL A 248 22.51 -0.91 4.86
C VAL A 248 23.66 -1.88 5.13
N SER A 249 23.60 -3.08 4.57
CA SER A 249 24.54 -4.18 4.88
C SER A 249 26.00 -3.87 4.56
N GLN A 250 26.27 -3.10 3.51
CA GLN A 250 27.62 -2.70 3.13
C GLN A 250 28.30 -1.82 4.19
N TYR A 251 27.51 -1.08 4.98
CA TYR A 251 28.02 -0.28 6.10
C TYR A 251 28.20 -1.08 7.40
N GLY A 252 28.00 -2.39 7.38
CA GLY A 252 28.03 -3.24 8.58
C GLY A 252 26.85 -3.01 9.54
N LEU A 253 25.72 -2.49 9.03
CA LEU A 253 24.51 -2.17 9.78
C LEU A 253 23.40 -3.21 9.52
N PRO A 254 22.39 -3.32 10.39
CA PRO A 254 22.17 -2.56 11.63
C PRO A 254 23.10 -2.98 12.78
N GLY A 255 23.52 -2.00 13.58
CA GLY A 255 24.37 -2.20 14.76
C GLY A 255 23.57 -2.26 16.09
N SER A 256 24.27 -2.24 17.22
CA SER A 256 23.69 -2.37 18.57
C SER A 256 22.78 -1.21 18.99
N THR A 257 22.90 -0.03 18.36
CA THR A 257 22.02 1.13 18.58
C THR A 257 20.80 1.13 17.66
N TRP A 258 20.55 0.04 16.93
CA TRP A 258 19.47 -0.11 15.98
C TRP A 258 18.46 -1.14 16.45
N SER A 259 17.17 -0.83 16.37
CA SER A 259 16.09 -1.74 16.75
C SER A 259 15.09 -1.93 15.60
N GLY A 260 14.79 -3.20 15.29
CA GLY A 260 13.87 -3.56 14.23
C GLY A 260 12.42 -3.70 14.73
N GLN A 261 11.47 -3.13 14.00
CA GLN A 261 10.03 -3.21 14.29
C GLN A 261 9.24 -3.63 13.05
N SER A 262 8.22 -4.49 13.23
CA SER A 262 7.36 -4.93 12.13
C SER A 262 6.18 -3.96 11.93
N GLY A 263 6.06 -3.35 10.76
CA GLY A 263 5.02 -2.39 10.40
C GLY A 263 5.32 -0.95 10.83
N ASN A 264 4.77 0.03 10.09
CA ASN A 264 5.00 1.45 10.34
C ASN A 264 4.50 1.88 11.73
N ALA A 265 3.32 1.40 12.16
CA ALA A 265 2.77 1.75 13.46
C ALA A 265 3.70 1.35 14.63
N ASN A 266 4.31 0.16 14.55
CA ASN A 266 5.24 -0.29 15.60
C ASN A 266 6.56 0.49 15.58
N VAL A 267 7.06 0.90 14.41
CA VAL A 267 8.23 1.80 14.32
C VAL A 267 7.92 3.12 15.00
N VAL A 268 6.79 3.76 14.65
CA VAL A 268 6.43 5.05 15.25
C VAL A 268 6.18 4.93 16.75
N ASN A 269 5.48 3.88 17.19
CA ASN A 269 5.26 3.62 18.62
C ASN A 269 6.57 3.41 19.40
N ALA A 270 7.54 2.70 18.83
CA ALA A 270 8.84 2.52 19.48
C ALA A 270 9.62 3.84 19.63
N ILE A 271 9.46 4.77 18.68
CA ILE A 271 10.07 6.09 18.76
C ILE A 271 9.34 6.99 19.76
N VAL A 272 8.01 7.10 19.64
CA VAL A 272 7.20 8.08 20.38
C VAL A 272 6.97 7.64 21.83
N ASN A 273 6.71 6.35 22.06
CA ASN A 273 6.33 5.79 23.33
C ASN A 273 7.47 5.02 24.03
N GLY A 274 8.70 5.14 23.53
CA GLY A 274 9.89 4.59 24.18
C GLY A 274 10.03 5.10 25.63
N THR A 275 10.66 4.32 26.50
CA THR A 275 10.90 4.69 27.92
C THR A 275 11.86 5.88 28.07
N THR A 276 12.68 6.13 27.06
CA THR A 276 13.63 7.25 26.98
C THR A 276 13.41 8.01 25.67
N ASP A 277 13.98 9.19 25.53
CA ASP A 277 14.10 9.92 24.28
C ASP A 277 15.44 9.63 23.56
N GLY A 278 15.68 10.24 22.41
CA GLY A 278 16.89 10.03 21.61
C GLY A 278 16.71 9.06 20.44
N PHE A 279 15.46 8.75 20.09
CA PHE A 279 15.13 7.85 18.97
C PHE A 279 14.95 8.61 17.65
N ILE A 280 15.37 7.98 16.56
CA ILE A 280 15.12 8.40 15.17
C ILE A 280 14.86 7.16 14.32
N GLY A 281 14.04 7.31 13.27
CA GLY A 281 13.77 6.21 12.35
C GLY A 281 12.92 6.68 11.18
N TYR A 282 12.30 5.75 10.49
CA TYR A 282 11.47 6.10 9.35
C TYR A 282 10.14 5.34 9.36
N ALA A 283 9.11 6.01 8.92
CA ALA A 283 7.80 5.43 8.72
C ALA A 283 7.05 6.20 7.62
N GLU A 284 5.95 5.67 7.17
CA GLU A 284 5.05 6.42 6.33
C GLU A 284 4.46 7.61 7.10
N ALA A 285 4.37 8.78 6.42
CA ALA A 285 4.00 10.04 7.07
C ALA A 285 2.59 10.02 7.70
N ALA A 286 1.61 9.38 7.06
CA ALA A 286 0.25 9.30 7.60
C ALA A 286 0.18 8.45 8.87
N ASN A 287 1.02 7.40 9.01
CA ASN A 287 1.15 6.63 10.25
C ASN A 287 1.77 7.46 11.37
N ALA A 288 2.80 8.26 11.05
CA ALA A 288 3.43 9.15 12.03
C ALA A 288 2.44 10.22 12.55
N LEU A 289 1.63 10.80 11.65
CA LEU A 289 0.57 11.73 12.01
C LEU A 289 -0.50 11.11 12.91
N ALA A 290 -0.88 9.86 12.66
CA ALA A 290 -1.95 9.20 13.40
C ALA A 290 -1.63 9.00 14.89
N VAL A 291 -0.34 8.95 15.24
CA VAL A 291 0.14 8.81 16.64
C VAL A 291 0.88 10.06 17.15
N ALA A 292 0.70 11.19 16.49
CA ALA A 292 1.31 12.47 16.84
C ALA A 292 2.85 12.43 16.99
N GLY A 293 3.52 11.61 16.17
CA GLY A 293 4.98 11.54 16.13
C GLY A 293 5.60 12.82 15.55
N ASN A 294 6.77 13.23 16.08
CA ASN A 294 7.51 14.33 15.48
C ASN A 294 8.09 13.89 14.13
N ILE A 295 7.83 14.68 13.12
CA ILE A 295 8.23 14.44 11.74
C ILE A 295 9.24 15.50 11.33
N ALA A 296 10.42 15.07 10.89
CA ALA A 296 11.41 15.96 10.34
C ALA A 296 11.01 16.46 8.94
N THR A 297 11.38 17.69 8.61
CA THR A 297 11.43 18.13 7.23
C THR A 297 12.75 17.66 6.60
N VAL A 298 12.74 17.48 5.28
CA VAL A 298 13.94 17.17 4.49
C VAL A 298 14.13 18.27 3.45
N ASN A 299 15.28 18.95 3.48
CA ASN A 299 15.55 20.13 2.66
C ASN A 299 14.45 21.21 2.79
N GLY A 300 13.92 21.40 4.01
CA GLY A 300 12.83 22.35 4.29
C GLY A 300 11.45 21.92 3.77
N LYS A 301 11.28 20.67 3.32
CA LYS A 301 10.02 20.12 2.81
C LYS A 301 9.40 19.12 3.77
N SER A 302 8.10 19.22 3.96
CA SER A 302 7.30 18.35 4.83
C SER A 302 6.75 17.15 4.04
N PRO A 303 6.87 15.91 4.55
CA PRO A 303 6.29 14.75 3.89
C PRO A 303 4.75 14.78 3.85
N THR A 304 4.12 15.62 4.67
CA THR A 304 2.67 15.72 4.76
C THR A 304 2.11 16.90 4.00
N ALA A 305 2.75 18.06 4.10
CA ALA A 305 2.26 19.30 3.48
C ALA A 305 2.76 19.48 2.04
N ASP A 306 3.96 18.97 1.72
CA ASP A 306 4.62 19.20 0.43
C ASP A 306 4.58 17.97 -0.50
N LEU A 307 3.79 16.92 -0.20
CA LEU A 307 3.64 15.77 -1.08
C LEU A 307 2.52 16.01 -2.10
N GLY A 308 2.85 15.83 -3.38
CA GLY A 308 1.92 16.04 -4.49
C GLY A 308 1.65 17.53 -4.80
N ASP A 309 0.85 17.79 -5.82
CA ASP A 309 0.47 19.16 -6.16
C ASP A 309 -0.57 19.72 -5.17
N ALA A 310 -0.47 21.03 -4.90
CA ALA A 310 -1.31 21.69 -3.91
C ALA A 310 -2.80 21.76 -4.29
N THR A 311 -3.14 21.60 -5.56
CA THR A 311 -4.51 21.78 -6.08
C THR A 311 -5.28 20.46 -6.13
N ASN A 312 -4.64 19.41 -6.70
CA ASN A 312 -5.31 18.12 -6.97
C ASN A 312 -4.85 17.01 -6.02
N HIS A 313 -3.82 17.26 -5.21
CA HIS A 313 -3.20 16.28 -4.33
C HIS A 313 -2.76 15.01 -5.08
N LYS A 314 -2.16 15.22 -6.26
CA LYS A 314 -1.69 14.16 -7.15
C LYS A 314 -0.19 14.29 -7.37
N LEU A 315 0.49 13.14 -7.42
CA LEU A 315 1.85 13.03 -7.93
C LEU A 315 1.77 12.67 -9.41
N ALA A 316 2.28 13.54 -10.27
CA ALA A 316 2.33 13.30 -11.70
C ALA A 316 3.43 12.26 -12.02
N ILE A 317 3.04 11.18 -12.68
CA ILE A 317 3.95 10.18 -13.24
C ILE A 317 3.86 10.28 -14.77
N SER A 318 4.99 10.47 -15.42
CA SER A 318 5.03 10.47 -16.88
C SER A 318 4.66 9.11 -17.44
N SER A 319 4.00 9.09 -18.59
CA SER A 319 3.71 7.83 -19.30
C SER A 319 4.97 7.07 -19.71
N SER A 320 6.10 7.76 -19.91
CA SER A 320 7.40 7.15 -20.18
C SER A 320 8.01 6.45 -18.97
N ASP A 321 7.53 6.76 -17.76
CA ASP A 321 8.01 6.19 -16.51
C ASP A 321 7.21 4.98 -16.06
N VAL A 322 6.12 4.65 -16.75
CA VAL A 322 5.35 3.43 -16.55
C VAL A 322 5.75 2.40 -17.61
N VAL A 323 6.24 1.26 -17.16
CA VAL A 323 6.55 0.12 -18.02
C VAL A 323 5.63 -1.04 -17.69
N TYR A 324 5.34 -1.87 -18.71
CA TYR A 324 4.41 -2.98 -18.56
C TYR A 324 5.14 -4.31 -18.69
N ASN A 325 4.68 -5.30 -17.94
CA ASN A 325 5.22 -6.66 -17.92
C ASN A 325 6.72 -6.71 -17.61
N ASN A 326 7.14 -5.77 -16.76
CA ASN A 326 8.48 -5.70 -16.20
C ASN A 326 8.43 -5.91 -14.69
N ALA A 327 9.53 -6.37 -14.12
CA ALA A 327 9.74 -6.56 -12.70
C ALA A 327 11.14 -6.10 -12.28
N ILE A 328 11.35 -5.97 -10.98
CA ILE A 328 12.69 -5.76 -10.43
C ILE A 328 13.43 -7.11 -10.50
N SER A 329 14.51 -7.16 -11.27
CA SER A 329 15.32 -8.39 -11.46
C SER A 329 16.55 -8.45 -10.56
N GLY A 330 16.85 -7.38 -9.83
CA GLY A 330 18.00 -7.24 -8.95
C GLY A 330 18.39 -5.79 -8.79
N VAL A 331 19.63 -5.57 -8.40
CA VAL A 331 20.25 -4.23 -8.32
C VAL A 331 21.55 -4.20 -9.12
N ASP A 332 21.92 -3.03 -9.60
CA ASP A 332 23.19 -2.80 -10.27
C ASP A 332 24.36 -2.64 -9.28
N SER A 333 25.55 -2.36 -9.79
CA SER A 333 26.77 -2.15 -8.97
C SER A 333 26.71 -0.95 -8.03
N ASN A 334 25.71 -0.07 -8.17
CA ASN A 334 25.49 1.10 -7.32
C ASN A 334 24.27 0.90 -6.39
N GLY A 335 23.74 -0.32 -6.31
CA GLY A 335 22.57 -0.64 -5.49
C GLY A 335 21.24 -0.15 -6.07
N ARG A 336 21.20 0.31 -7.34
CA ARG A 336 19.98 0.80 -7.99
C ARG A 336 19.16 -0.36 -8.55
N PRO A 337 17.80 -0.31 -8.49
CA PRO A 337 16.94 -1.36 -9.02
C PRO A 337 17.11 -1.55 -10.54
N ILE A 338 17.29 -2.79 -10.97
CA ILE A 338 17.27 -3.17 -12.38
C ILE A 338 15.84 -3.57 -12.75
N VAL A 339 15.24 -2.85 -13.70
CA VAL A 339 13.92 -3.14 -14.26
C VAL A 339 14.09 -3.95 -15.54
N SER A 340 13.57 -5.17 -15.57
CA SER A 340 13.71 -6.09 -16.71
C SER A 340 12.38 -6.70 -17.12
N PRO A 341 12.19 -7.05 -18.41
CA PRO A 341 11.02 -7.78 -18.88
C PRO A 341 10.84 -9.10 -18.12
N ILE A 342 9.60 -9.42 -17.79
CA ILE A 342 9.25 -10.70 -17.15
C ILE A 342 9.21 -11.79 -18.22
N SER A 343 10.03 -12.83 -18.06
CA SER A 343 10.01 -14.01 -18.94
C SER A 343 8.66 -14.73 -18.82
N GLY A 344 8.01 -14.98 -19.96
CA GLY A 344 6.70 -15.64 -20.00
C GLY A 344 5.52 -14.80 -19.47
N ALA A 345 5.69 -13.49 -19.32
CA ALA A 345 4.57 -12.60 -19.01
C ALA A 345 3.51 -12.63 -20.13
N PRO A 346 2.22 -12.45 -19.80
CA PRO A 346 1.19 -12.27 -20.80
C PRO A 346 1.49 -11.03 -21.68
N THR A 347 1.02 -11.03 -22.92
CA THR A 347 1.15 -9.87 -23.83
C THR A 347 0.27 -8.68 -23.42
N THR A 348 -0.67 -8.89 -22.49
CA THR A 348 -1.56 -7.86 -21.97
C THR A 348 -0.84 -6.97 -20.95
N SER A 349 -1.12 -5.66 -20.96
CA SER A 349 -0.50 -4.65 -20.07
C SER A 349 -1.09 -4.69 -18.65
N CYS A 350 -0.97 -5.84 -17.97
CA CYS A 350 -1.61 -6.10 -16.68
C CYS A 350 -0.66 -5.99 -15.46
N ILE A 351 0.63 -5.87 -15.71
CA ILE A 351 1.64 -5.58 -14.69
C ILE A 351 2.25 -4.23 -15.03
N ALA A 352 1.70 -3.16 -14.45
CA ALA A 352 2.21 -1.81 -14.63
C ALA A 352 3.19 -1.48 -13.51
N LEU A 353 4.41 -1.09 -13.85
CA LEU A 353 5.48 -0.72 -12.94
C LEU A 353 5.90 0.72 -13.20
N VAL A 354 5.87 1.57 -12.17
CA VAL A 354 6.52 2.88 -12.20
C VAL A 354 8.01 2.65 -11.96
N LYS A 355 8.86 3.09 -12.88
CA LYS A 355 10.32 2.96 -12.73
C LYS A 355 10.76 3.56 -11.41
N PRO A 356 11.53 2.85 -10.57
CA PRO A 356 12.00 3.39 -9.28
C PRO A 356 12.75 4.71 -9.41
N ASP A 357 13.48 4.93 -10.51
CA ASP A 357 14.20 6.17 -10.78
C ASP A 357 13.26 7.38 -10.91
N ALA A 358 12.04 7.18 -11.41
CA ALA A 358 11.07 8.26 -11.60
C ALA A 358 10.64 8.94 -10.29
N TYR A 359 10.77 8.26 -9.14
CA TYR A 359 10.40 8.80 -7.83
C TYR A 359 11.56 8.82 -6.81
N ALA A 360 12.71 8.24 -7.12
CA ALA A 360 13.90 8.32 -6.27
C ALA A 360 14.58 9.69 -6.31
N THR A 361 14.46 10.38 -7.45
CA THR A 361 15.11 11.67 -7.74
C THR A 361 14.10 12.74 -8.11
N LEU A 362 12.87 12.68 -7.54
CA LEU A 362 11.85 13.68 -7.81
C LEU A 362 12.41 15.08 -7.54
N ALA A 363 12.39 15.90 -8.57
CA ALA A 363 12.75 17.30 -8.41
C ALA A 363 11.78 17.95 -7.41
N PRO A 364 12.25 18.85 -6.53
CA PRO A 364 11.38 19.57 -5.59
C PRO A 364 10.18 20.25 -6.23
N SER A 365 10.26 20.56 -7.52
CA SER A 365 9.16 21.13 -8.30
C SER A 365 8.01 20.16 -8.62
N VAL A 366 8.21 18.84 -8.49
CA VAL A 366 7.20 17.83 -8.85
C VAL A 366 6.43 17.34 -7.63
N SER A 367 7.12 16.97 -6.54
CA SER A 367 6.48 16.50 -5.30
C SER A 367 6.71 17.44 -4.12
N GLY A 368 7.76 18.27 -4.19
CA GLY A 368 8.23 19.08 -3.06
C GLY A 368 8.98 18.28 -2.01
N TYR A 369 8.48 17.15 -1.55
CA TYR A 369 9.13 16.26 -0.58
C TYR A 369 9.91 15.16 -1.30
N PRO A 370 11.19 14.89 -0.93
CA PRO A 370 12.06 14.04 -1.76
C PRO A 370 11.94 12.53 -1.50
N ILE A 371 11.47 12.08 -0.34
CA ILE A 371 11.46 10.66 0.02
C ILE A 371 10.07 10.07 -0.17
N VAL A 372 9.84 9.42 -1.32
CA VAL A 372 8.54 8.96 -1.77
C VAL A 372 8.56 7.47 -2.07
N ALA A 373 7.45 6.79 -1.76
CA ALA A 373 7.16 5.45 -2.26
C ALA A 373 5.91 5.47 -3.15
N VAL A 374 5.87 4.55 -4.10
CA VAL A 374 4.69 4.25 -4.92
C VAL A 374 4.05 2.97 -4.41
N SER A 375 2.78 3.05 -4.04
CA SER A 375 1.99 1.89 -3.62
C SER A 375 1.16 1.36 -4.78
N TYR A 376 1.14 0.05 -4.92
CA TYR A 376 0.45 -0.70 -5.97
C TYR A 376 -0.72 -1.48 -5.36
N LEU A 377 -1.84 -1.55 -6.07
CA LEU A 377 -2.84 -2.58 -5.89
C LEU A 377 -2.48 -3.77 -6.78
N LEU A 378 -2.47 -4.94 -6.17
CA LEU A 378 -2.17 -6.22 -6.80
C LEU A 378 -3.44 -7.08 -6.84
N GLY A 379 -3.56 -7.94 -7.84
CA GLY A 379 -4.70 -8.84 -7.97
C GLY A 379 -4.35 -10.14 -8.67
N ASN A 380 -5.37 -10.92 -8.92
CA ASN A 380 -5.31 -12.19 -9.63
C ASN A 380 -6.00 -12.06 -10.99
N SER A 381 -5.35 -12.54 -12.05
CA SER A 381 -6.00 -12.56 -13.38
C SER A 381 -7.14 -13.57 -13.46
N GLN A 382 -7.10 -14.64 -12.65
CA GLN A 382 -8.10 -15.73 -12.64
C GLN A 382 -8.40 -16.22 -11.22
N GLY A 383 -9.47 -16.98 -11.08
CA GLY A 383 -9.89 -17.58 -9.82
C GLY A 383 -10.66 -16.61 -8.91
N ASN A 384 -11.17 -15.50 -9.46
CA ASN A 384 -11.94 -14.52 -8.72
C ASN A 384 -13.44 -14.92 -8.62
N GLY A 385 -13.93 -15.79 -9.49
CA GLY A 385 -15.30 -16.31 -9.47
C GLY A 385 -16.34 -15.18 -9.48
N THR A 386 -17.30 -15.25 -8.56
CA THR A 386 -18.35 -14.23 -8.41
C THR A 386 -17.83 -12.86 -7.96
N ASP A 387 -16.61 -12.79 -7.40
CA ASP A 387 -15.99 -11.54 -6.95
C ASP A 387 -15.32 -10.77 -8.07
N ALA A 388 -15.19 -11.33 -9.29
CA ALA A 388 -14.43 -10.75 -10.38
C ALA A 388 -14.81 -9.29 -10.72
N THR A 389 -16.10 -8.96 -10.71
CA THR A 389 -16.58 -7.61 -10.99
C THR A 389 -16.15 -6.63 -9.89
N ASP A 390 -16.31 -7.01 -8.64
CA ASP A 390 -15.90 -6.15 -7.52
C ASP A 390 -14.38 -6.03 -7.41
N THR A 391 -13.64 -7.08 -7.73
CA THR A 391 -12.18 -7.01 -7.84
C THR A 391 -11.73 -6.02 -8.93
N ARG A 392 -12.36 -6.03 -10.12
CA ARG A 392 -12.11 -5.03 -11.19
C ARG A 392 -12.35 -3.61 -10.70
N ASN A 393 -13.48 -3.39 -10.05
CA ASN A 393 -13.87 -2.09 -9.52
C ASN A 393 -12.92 -1.62 -8.41
N LEU A 394 -12.47 -2.52 -7.54
CA LEU A 394 -11.53 -2.21 -6.46
C LEU A 394 -10.14 -1.86 -6.99
N LEU A 395 -9.60 -2.66 -7.92
CA LEU A 395 -8.32 -2.36 -8.56
C LEU A 395 -8.38 -1.05 -9.36
N GLY A 396 -9.56 -0.73 -9.90
CA GLY A 396 -9.84 0.51 -10.64
C GLY A 396 -10.19 1.72 -9.77
N ALA A 397 -10.43 1.53 -8.48
CA ALA A 397 -10.88 2.60 -7.58
C ALA A 397 -9.96 3.84 -7.57
N PRO A 398 -8.61 3.72 -7.60
CA PRO A 398 -7.71 4.87 -7.65
C PRO A 398 -7.84 5.72 -8.93
N TYR A 399 -8.44 5.18 -9.98
CA TYR A 399 -8.61 5.85 -11.28
C TYR A 399 -10.06 6.28 -11.55
N ASN A 400 -10.99 5.87 -10.69
CA ASN A 400 -12.39 6.26 -10.81
C ASN A 400 -12.60 7.68 -10.30
N ALA A 401 -13.08 8.58 -11.16
CA ALA A 401 -13.23 10.00 -10.83
C ALA A 401 -14.12 10.26 -9.61
N SER A 402 -15.21 9.49 -9.45
CA SER A 402 -16.14 9.64 -8.31
C SER A 402 -15.49 9.18 -7.00
N VAL A 403 -14.73 8.06 -7.02
CA VAL A 403 -14.00 7.56 -5.86
C VAL A 403 -12.91 8.56 -5.46
N VAL A 404 -12.10 9.02 -6.41
CA VAL A 404 -11.00 9.99 -6.16
C VAL A 404 -11.56 11.31 -5.63
N ALA A 405 -12.67 11.81 -6.19
CA ALA A 405 -13.30 13.03 -5.70
C ALA A 405 -13.78 12.92 -4.24
N ALA A 406 -14.29 11.74 -3.85
CA ALA A 406 -14.73 11.49 -2.47
C ALA A 406 -13.55 11.34 -1.47
N THR A 407 -12.35 10.96 -1.95
CA THR A 407 -11.21 10.60 -1.09
C THR A 407 -10.05 11.59 -1.13
N LYS A 408 -10.11 12.64 -1.95
CA LYS A 408 -9.00 13.61 -2.10
C LYS A 408 -8.58 14.27 -0.78
N THR A 409 -9.50 14.44 0.16
CA THR A 409 -9.22 15.04 1.48
C THR A 409 -8.40 14.13 2.39
N ILE A 410 -8.41 12.83 2.17
CA ILE A 410 -7.56 11.87 2.90
C ILE A 410 -6.10 11.98 2.47
N GLY A 411 -5.84 12.23 1.19
CA GLY A 411 -4.49 12.45 0.67
C GLY A 411 -3.91 13.79 1.11
N ALA A 412 -4.71 14.84 1.08
CA ALA A 412 -4.30 16.20 1.38
C ALA A 412 -3.80 16.37 2.81
N GLY A 413 -2.57 16.83 3.00
CA GLY A 413 -1.98 17.06 4.32
C GLY A 413 -1.77 15.79 5.17
N LYS A 414 -1.88 14.60 4.56
CA LYS A 414 -1.70 13.30 5.23
C LYS A 414 -0.47 12.54 4.75
N GLY A 415 0.29 13.10 3.82
CA GLY A 415 1.45 12.42 3.23
C GLY A 415 1.07 11.35 2.22
N LEU A 416 -0.11 11.44 1.62
CA LEU A 416 -0.57 10.58 0.54
C LEU A 416 -1.03 11.42 -0.66
N ALA A 417 -0.78 10.92 -1.86
CA ALA A 417 -1.20 11.54 -3.10
C ALA A 417 -1.66 10.48 -4.11
N PHE A 418 -2.73 10.74 -4.86
CA PHE A 418 -3.09 9.89 -5.98
C PHE A 418 -2.07 10.05 -7.12
N LEU A 419 -1.86 8.97 -7.86
CA LEU A 419 -0.97 8.98 -9.02
C LEU A 419 -1.75 9.35 -10.28
N SER A 420 -1.23 10.31 -11.05
CA SER A 420 -1.67 10.55 -12.42
C SER A 420 -0.95 9.58 -13.37
N ALA A 421 -1.22 8.28 -13.23
CA ALA A 421 -0.65 7.25 -14.10
C ALA A 421 -1.57 6.97 -15.30
N PRO A 422 -1.02 6.56 -16.46
CA PRO A 422 -1.80 6.30 -17.68
C PRO A 422 -2.49 4.92 -17.62
N ILE A 423 -3.24 4.66 -16.56
CA ILE A 423 -4.01 3.42 -16.34
C ILE A 423 -5.48 3.71 -16.51
N THR A 424 -6.20 2.82 -17.18
CA THR A 424 -7.65 2.96 -17.42
C THR A 424 -8.44 1.80 -16.83
N GLN A 425 -9.69 2.05 -16.47
CA GLN A 425 -10.61 0.99 -16.02
C GLN A 425 -10.79 -0.09 -17.09
N THR A 426 -10.80 0.28 -18.38
CA THR A 426 -10.89 -0.66 -19.50
C THR A 426 -9.72 -1.63 -19.52
N GLN A 427 -8.49 -1.14 -19.29
CA GLN A 427 -7.31 -1.97 -19.17
C GLN A 427 -7.45 -2.97 -18.00
N ILE A 428 -7.83 -2.50 -16.82
CA ILE A 428 -8.03 -3.34 -15.64
C ILE A 428 -9.10 -4.41 -15.88
N ASN A 429 -10.21 -4.03 -16.52
CA ASN A 429 -11.29 -4.96 -16.86
C ASN A 429 -10.81 -6.09 -17.78
N GLY A 430 -9.90 -5.80 -18.69
CA GLY A 430 -9.28 -6.80 -19.57
C GLY A 430 -8.27 -7.72 -18.88
N CYS A 431 -7.76 -7.32 -17.69
CA CYS A 431 -6.78 -8.08 -16.94
C CYS A 431 -7.39 -9.09 -15.96
N VAL A 432 -8.55 -8.79 -15.39
CA VAL A 432 -9.29 -9.70 -14.48
C VAL A 432 -10.29 -10.50 -15.33
N ILE A 433 -9.97 -11.76 -15.62
CA ILE A 433 -10.74 -12.59 -16.55
C ILE A 433 -11.98 -13.19 -15.87
N ASN A 434 -11.82 -13.78 -14.69
CA ASN A 434 -12.90 -14.42 -13.92
C ASN A 434 -12.65 -14.35 -12.40
#